data_bb3df7105aee988aa62faf4a8318cac7
#
_entry.id   bb3df7105aee988aa62faf4a8318cac7
#
_cell.length_a   1.000
_cell.length_b   1.000
_cell.length_c   1.000
_cell.angle_alpha   90.00
_cell.angle_beta   90.00
_cell.angle_gamma   90.00
#
_symmetry.space_group_name_H-M   'P 1'
#
loop_
_entity.id
_entity.type
_entity.pdbx_description
1 polymer ?
#
loop_
_entity_poly.entity_id
_entity_poly.type
_entity_poly.pdbx_seq_one_letter_code
_entity_poly.pdbx_strand_id
1 'polypeptide(L)'
;TDKRDPSLYPDGKIYGLDIGNDWLLELDPKNHSVAEIKLPAYEHAVPWCEQTYKPLGGAEEIDVGARLLGCPEDGVVSAHPGAYQNPANAHNPMLDASGRLWMTVQVRREWGEDMPDFCNRDTLIASEYHHRQLGYHDIATGDFVPVDTCFGTHHLQFDDKGVLWVNGDSNVVGWLDTNVFDPNKPETLEAAMGWSESKVDTDGDGVADKPIIGFRYSIIPNPVRSDVWIAIPPGSYGKHPTYGDRGYIERFDPATG
;
A
#
# COMPACT_ATOMS: atom_id res chain seq x y z
N THR A 1 2.03 -17.65 -10.72
CA THR A 1 0.63 -17.97 -11.11
C THR A 1 -0.28 -16.92 -10.53
N ASP A 2 -1.08 -16.27 -11.35
CA ASP A 2 -2.13 -15.35 -10.88
C ASP A 2 -3.38 -16.17 -10.51
N LYS A 3 -3.85 -16.04 -9.28
CA LYS A 3 -5.03 -16.78 -8.82
C LYS A 3 -6.34 -16.33 -9.47
N ARG A 4 -6.39 -15.12 -10.05
CA ARG A 4 -7.53 -14.56 -10.77
C ARG A 4 -7.63 -15.12 -12.18
N ASP A 5 -6.48 -15.26 -12.84
CA ASP A 5 -6.35 -15.87 -14.15
C ASP A 5 -5.11 -16.78 -14.17
N PRO A 6 -5.29 -18.05 -13.80
CA PRO A 6 -4.19 -19.02 -13.80
C PRO A 6 -3.57 -19.25 -15.17
N SER A 7 -4.24 -18.84 -16.25
CA SER A 7 -3.73 -19.00 -17.61
C SER A 7 -2.62 -18.02 -17.97
N LEU A 8 -2.54 -16.87 -17.26
CA LEU A 8 -1.48 -15.87 -17.50
C LEU A 8 -0.08 -16.43 -17.22
N TYR A 9 0.04 -17.20 -16.15
CA TYR A 9 1.33 -17.81 -15.76
C TYR A 9 1.13 -19.24 -15.27
N PRO A 10 0.68 -20.17 -16.13
CA PRO A 10 0.29 -21.52 -15.71
C PRO A 10 1.46 -22.34 -15.13
N ASP A 11 2.65 -22.07 -15.62
CA ASP A 11 3.91 -22.70 -15.22
C ASP A 11 4.84 -21.72 -14.52
N GLY A 12 4.30 -20.59 -14.11
CA GLY A 12 5.08 -19.50 -13.56
C GLY A 12 5.58 -19.77 -12.16
N LYS A 13 6.56 -18.99 -11.78
CA LYS A 13 7.11 -18.97 -10.45
C LYS A 13 6.11 -18.41 -9.44
N ILE A 14 6.31 -18.72 -8.18
CA ILE A 14 5.52 -18.21 -7.05
C ILE A 14 6.37 -17.16 -6.35
N TYR A 15 5.77 -16.02 -6.07
CA TYR A 15 6.45 -14.92 -5.43
C TYR A 15 5.93 -14.70 -4.01
N GLY A 16 6.84 -14.40 -3.11
CA GLY A 16 6.57 -14.07 -1.71
C GLY A 16 7.52 -12.99 -1.23
N LEU A 17 7.25 -12.46 -0.05
CA LEU A 17 8.07 -11.41 0.56
C LEU A 17 8.59 -11.87 1.91
N ASP A 18 9.87 -11.71 2.12
CA ASP A 18 10.49 -11.73 3.44
C ASP A 18 10.62 -10.27 3.91
N ILE A 19 9.62 -9.85 4.67
CA ILE A 19 9.52 -8.47 5.16
C ILE A 19 10.68 -8.15 6.10
N GLY A 20 11.15 -9.14 6.88
CA GLY A 20 12.21 -8.94 7.86
C GLY A 20 13.58 -8.65 7.23
N ASN A 21 13.81 -9.07 6.00
CA ASN A 21 15.09 -8.97 5.33
C ASN A 21 15.06 -8.21 4.01
N ASP A 22 13.93 -7.66 3.60
CA ASP A 22 13.73 -6.99 2.29
C ASP A 22 14.02 -7.88 1.08
N TRP A 23 13.62 -9.12 1.16
CA TRP A 23 13.76 -10.03 0.03
C TRP A 23 12.42 -10.26 -0.67
N LEU A 24 12.44 -10.14 -1.98
CA LEU A 24 11.45 -10.77 -2.82
C LEU A 24 11.94 -12.20 -3.08
N LEU A 25 11.13 -13.15 -2.70
CA LEU A 25 11.43 -14.58 -2.88
C LEU A 25 10.74 -15.07 -4.14
N GLU A 26 11.52 -15.71 -5.02
CA GLU A 26 11.03 -16.33 -6.24
C GLU A 26 11.20 -17.85 -6.13
N LEU A 27 10.09 -18.55 -5.94
CA LEU A 27 10.05 -20.01 -5.91
C LEU A 27 9.78 -20.56 -7.32
N ASP A 28 10.68 -21.38 -7.82
CA ASP A 28 10.48 -22.16 -9.04
C ASP A 28 10.03 -23.60 -8.68
N PRO A 29 8.74 -23.93 -8.87
CA PRO A 29 8.22 -25.25 -8.53
C PRO A 29 8.76 -26.37 -9.42
N LYS A 30 9.20 -26.06 -10.64
CA LYS A 30 9.73 -27.06 -11.58
C LYS A 30 11.13 -27.51 -11.20
N ASN A 31 11.95 -26.55 -10.76
CA ASN A 31 13.35 -26.82 -10.43
C ASN A 31 13.57 -27.00 -8.91
N HIS A 32 12.51 -26.88 -8.11
CA HIS A 32 12.57 -26.92 -6.63
C HIS A 32 13.63 -25.97 -6.07
N SER A 33 13.68 -24.76 -6.61
CA SER A 33 14.68 -23.74 -6.23
C SER A 33 14.00 -22.45 -5.78
N VAL A 34 14.69 -21.72 -4.93
CA VAL A 34 14.30 -20.37 -4.48
C VAL A 34 15.41 -19.41 -4.83
N ALA A 35 15.07 -18.30 -5.44
CA ALA A 35 15.95 -17.16 -5.59
C ALA A 35 15.53 -16.03 -4.63
N GLU A 36 16.52 -15.35 -4.09
CA GLU A 36 16.35 -14.17 -3.24
C GLU A 36 16.73 -12.92 -4.06
N ILE A 37 15.77 -12.02 -4.22
CA ILE A 37 15.95 -10.76 -4.95
C ILE A 37 15.88 -9.64 -3.93
N LYS A 38 16.99 -8.95 -3.69
CA LYS A 38 17.04 -7.86 -2.72
C LYS A 38 16.23 -6.68 -3.22
N LEU A 39 15.28 -6.22 -2.41
CA LEU A 39 14.56 -4.99 -2.68
C LEU A 39 15.45 -3.78 -2.38
N PRO A 40 15.31 -2.68 -3.12
CA PRO A 40 16.12 -1.50 -2.88
C PRO A 40 15.76 -0.85 -1.55
N ALA A 41 16.78 -0.32 -0.90
CA ALA A 41 16.62 0.56 0.24
C ALA A 41 17.14 1.94 -0.17
N TYR A 42 16.39 2.99 0.09
CA TYR A 42 16.94 4.33 -0.02
C TYR A 42 17.81 4.64 1.19
N GLU A 43 18.94 5.32 0.98
CA GLU A 43 19.91 5.69 2.04
C GLU A 43 19.31 6.48 3.21
N HIS A 44 18.11 7.00 3.03
CA HIS A 44 17.40 7.84 4.00
C HIS A 44 16.08 7.23 4.48
N ALA A 45 15.83 5.96 4.18
CA ALA A 45 14.68 5.29 4.76
C ALA A 45 14.87 5.22 6.28
N VAL A 46 13.92 5.80 7.01
CA VAL A 46 13.94 5.76 8.47
C VAL A 46 13.63 4.33 8.91
N PRO A 47 14.47 3.71 9.74
CA PRO A 47 14.15 2.40 10.29
C PRO A 47 12.79 2.41 10.96
N TRP A 48 12.03 1.32 10.83
CA TRP A 48 10.67 1.23 11.39
C TRP A 48 10.59 1.65 12.86
N CYS A 49 11.62 1.34 13.65
CA CYS A 49 11.69 1.72 15.07
C CYS A 49 11.90 3.21 15.32
N GLU A 50 12.27 3.97 14.32
CA GLU A 50 12.49 5.42 14.40
C GLU A 50 11.30 6.21 13.82
N GLN A 51 10.25 5.53 13.35
CA GLN A 51 9.09 6.19 12.78
C GLN A 51 8.16 6.66 13.88
N THR A 52 7.83 7.93 13.84
CA THR A 52 6.83 8.53 14.71
C THR A 52 5.51 8.70 13.96
N TYR A 53 4.42 8.47 14.63
CA TYR A 53 3.07 8.64 14.10
C TYR A 53 2.36 9.80 14.78
N LYS A 54 1.84 10.70 13.98
CA LYS A 54 1.05 11.82 14.45
C LYS A 54 -0.43 11.62 14.08
N PRO A 55 -1.27 11.24 15.05
CA PRO A 55 -2.68 10.98 14.76
C PRO A 55 -3.39 12.21 14.21
N LEU A 56 -4.28 12.00 13.23
CA LEU A 56 -5.19 13.05 12.77
C LEU A 56 -6.04 13.57 13.94
N GLY A 57 -6.05 14.89 14.14
CA GLY A 57 -6.81 15.51 15.21
C GLY A 57 -5.98 16.12 16.33
N GLY A 58 -4.66 16.23 16.18
CA GLY A 58 -3.78 16.97 17.10
C GLY A 58 -3.47 16.26 18.42
N ALA A 59 -3.65 14.92 18.47
CA ALA A 59 -3.14 14.13 19.58
C ALA A 59 -1.61 14.11 19.60
N GLU A 60 -1.04 13.73 20.74
CA GLU A 60 0.41 13.60 20.88
C GLU A 60 0.99 12.60 19.89
N GLU A 61 2.16 12.89 19.39
CA GLU A 61 2.95 12.03 18.52
C GLU A 61 3.13 10.64 19.16
N ILE A 62 2.83 9.59 18.42
CA ILE A 62 2.93 8.20 18.91
C ILE A 62 4.16 7.56 18.27
N ASP A 63 5.08 7.12 19.10
CA ASP A 63 6.15 6.23 18.68
C ASP A 63 5.57 4.85 18.38
N VAL A 64 5.39 4.56 17.10
CA VAL A 64 4.80 3.30 16.64
C VAL A 64 5.75 2.13 16.87
N GLY A 65 7.04 2.36 16.70
CA GLY A 65 8.05 1.34 16.87
C GLY A 65 8.10 0.80 18.29
N ALA A 66 8.15 1.68 19.29
CA ALA A 66 8.20 1.29 20.69
C ALA A 66 6.93 0.57 21.17
N ARG A 67 5.76 0.93 20.66
CA ARG A 67 4.47 0.37 21.13
C ARG A 67 4.05 -0.92 20.48
N LEU A 68 4.29 -1.08 19.19
CA LEU A 68 3.71 -2.20 18.43
C LEU A 68 4.68 -3.37 18.22
N LEU A 69 5.96 -3.12 18.22
CA LEU A 69 6.95 -4.11 17.78
C LEU A 69 8.02 -4.42 18.82
N GLY A 70 7.93 -3.84 20.02
CA GLY A 70 8.93 -4.08 21.07
C GLY A 70 10.32 -3.55 20.73
N CYS A 71 10.38 -2.46 19.98
CA CYS A 71 11.64 -1.75 19.76
C CYS A 71 12.21 -1.28 21.11
N PRO A 72 13.50 -1.39 21.32
CA PRO A 72 14.13 -0.98 22.59
C PRO A 72 13.97 0.52 22.81
N GLU A 73 13.68 0.93 24.05
CA GLU A 73 13.55 2.34 24.45
C GLU A 73 14.84 3.17 24.24
N ASP A 74 15.98 2.51 24.07
CA ASP A 74 17.29 3.14 23.88
C ASP A 74 17.69 3.35 22.40
N GLY A 75 16.78 3.07 21.47
CA GLY A 75 17.07 3.19 20.04
C GLY A 75 18.11 2.20 19.51
N VAL A 76 18.63 1.33 20.36
CA VAL A 76 19.55 0.26 19.95
C VAL A 76 18.70 -0.89 19.41
N VAL A 77 18.60 -1.02 18.10
CA VAL A 77 17.98 -2.15 17.43
C VAL A 77 18.63 -3.44 17.94
N SER A 78 17.94 -4.12 18.86
CA SER A 78 18.50 -5.27 19.54
C SER A 78 18.67 -6.44 18.60
N ALA A 79 19.79 -7.07 18.77
CA ALA A 79 20.13 -8.51 18.78
C ALA A 79 19.55 -9.49 17.76
N HIS A 80 18.59 -9.13 16.92
CA HIS A 80 18.30 -9.88 15.70
C HIS A 80 18.81 -9.08 14.50
N PRO A 81 20.03 -9.39 14.01
CA PRO A 81 20.52 -8.81 12.78
C PRO A 81 19.49 -9.11 11.68
N GLY A 82 18.80 -8.09 11.19
CA GLY A 82 17.79 -8.20 10.14
C GLY A 82 16.34 -7.99 10.55
N ALA A 83 15.94 -8.19 11.79
CA ALA A 83 14.61 -7.81 12.24
C ALA A 83 14.52 -6.28 12.31
N TYR A 84 13.64 -5.68 11.55
CA TYR A 84 13.36 -4.23 11.58
C TYR A 84 14.42 -3.27 11.01
N GLN A 85 15.46 -3.76 10.36
CA GLN A 85 16.35 -2.91 9.54
C GLN A 85 15.82 -2.77 8.10
N ASN A 86 14.49 -2.82 7.95
CA ASN A 86 13.91 -2.99 6.65
C ASN A 86 13.29 -1.70 6.12
N PRO A 87 13.99 -0.96 5.26
CA PRO A 87 13.47 0.26 4.67
C PRO A 87 12.40 0.02 3.62
N ALA A 88 12.32 -1.15 2.97
CA ALA A 88 11.36 -1.40 1.91
C ALA A 88 9.98 -1.78 2.41
N ASN A 89 9.88 -2.52 3.52
CA ASN A 89 8.62 -2.94 4.15
C ASN A 89 7.55 -3.35 3.12
N ALA A 90 7.93 -4.23 2.19
CA ALA A 90 7.11 -4.58 1.05
C ALA A 90 5.94 -5.49 1.42
N HIS A 91 4.77 -5.26 0.80
CA HIS A 91 3.57 -6.05 1.03
C HIS A 91 2.86 -6.42 -0.28
N ASN A 92 2.10 -7.52 -0.24
CA ASN A 92 1.14 -7.95 -1.26
C ASN A 92 1.68 -8.02 -2.69
N PRO A 93 2.62 -8.93 -3.02
CA PRO A 93 3.11 -9.05 -4.38
C PRO A 93 2.01 -9.60 -5.31
N MET A 94 1.72 -8.90 -6.42
CA MET A 94 0.75 -9.30 -7.43
C MET A 94 1.27 -9.05 -8.85
N LEU A 95 1.15 -10.06 -9.69
CA LEU A 95 1.51 -9.96 -11.11
C LEU A 95 0.42 -9.25 -11.92
N ASP A 96 0.86 -8.38 -12.83
CA ASP A 96 0.01 -7.90 -13.91
C ASP A 96 0.20 -8.71 -15.20
N ALA A 97 -0.61 -8.41 -16.21
CA ALA A 97 -0.56 -9.09 -17.49
C ALA A 97 0.74 -8.85 -18.31
N SER A 98 1.52 -7.84 -17.94
CA SER A 98 2.78 -7.47 -18.60
C SER A 98 4.01 -8.11 -17.93
N GLY A 99 3.84 -8.87 -16.86
CA GLY A 99 4.95 -9.48 -16.13
C GLY A 99 5.61 -8.58 -15.10
N ARG A 100 4.94 -7.49 -14.68
CA ARG A 100 5.37 -6.64 -13.58
C ARG A 100 4.78 -7.18 -12.29
N LEU A 101 5.63 -7.43 -11.30
CA LEU A 101 5.22 -7.87 -9.98
C LEU A 101 5.09 -6.67 -9.07
N TRP A 102 3.88 -6.17 -8.95
CA TRP A 102 3.53 -5.01 -8.14
C TRP A 102 3.50 -5.32 -6.65
N MET A 103 3.90 -4.37 -5.85
CA MET A 103 3.86 -4.43 -4.39
C MET A 103 3.73 -3.03 -3.79
N THR A 104 3.25 -2.93 -2.56
CA THR A 104 3.37 -1.71 -1.77
C THR A 104 4.72 -1.72 -1.07
N VAL A 105 5.41 -0.60 -1.05
CA VAL A 105 6.76 -0.48 -0.53
C VAL A 105 6.95 0.83 0.23
N GLN A 106 7.99 0.89 1.05
CA GLN A 106 8.39 2.07 1.81
C GLN A 106 9.81 2.44 1.41
N VAL A 107 9.98 2.98 0.20
CA VAL A 107 11.31 3.24 -0.36
C VAL A 107 11.52 4.68 -0.81
N ARG A 108 10.50 5.53 -0.79
CA ARG A 108 10.68 6.95 -1.11
C ARG A 108 11.12 7.75 0.10
N ARG A 109 11.74 8.89 -0.16
CA ARG A 109 12.07 9.90 0.84
C ARG A 109 10.79 10.51 1.44
N GLU A 110 11.00 11.35 2.45
CA GLU A 110 9.91 12.06 3.08
C GLU A 110 9.02 12.80 2.07
N TRP A 111 7.75 12.83 2.41
CA TRP A 111 6.74 13.56 1.67
C TRP A 111 7.18 15.00 1.41
N GLY A 112 7.30 15.33 0.16
CA GLY A 112 7.40 16.72 -0.21
C GLY A 112 8.50 17.11 -1.15
N GLU A 113 9.65 16.49 -1.08
CA GLU A 113 10.75 16.88 -1.98
C GLU A 113 10.74 16.09 -3.30
N ASP A 114 10.24 14.86 -3.26
CA ASP A 114 10.26 13.93 -4.40
C ASP A 114 8.84 13.58 -4.91
N MET A 115 7.80 14.26 -4.43
CA MET A 115 6.43 13.99 -4.89
C MET A 115 6.17 14.61 -6.27
N PRO A 116 5.44 13.92 -7.15
CA PRO A 116 4.99 14.52 -8.40
C PRO A 116 4.20 15.83 -8.15
N ASP A 117 4.43 16.83 -9.00
CA ASP A 117 3.82 18.17 -8.85
C ASP A 117 2.29 18.14 -8.83
N PHE A 118 1.68 17.15 -9.49
CA PHE A 118 0.23 16.98 -9.50
C PHE A 118 -0.35 16.45 -8.18
N CYS A 119 0.49 15.94 -7.28
CA CYS A 119 0.08 15.57 -5.93
C CYS A 119 -0.15 16.81 -5.09
N ASN A 120 -1.36 17.33 -5.07
CA ASN A 120 -1.70 18.52 -4.29
C ASN A 120 -1.72 18.21 -2.79
N ARG A 121 -0.75 18.74 -2.07
CA ARG A 121 -0.57 18.54 -0.62
C ARG A 121 -1.75 19.05 0.21
N ASP A 122 -2.41 20.09 -0.23
CA ASP A 122 -3.48 20.74 0.54
C ASP A 122 -4.79 19.94 0.49
N THR A 123 -4.97 19.13 -0.54
CA THR A 123 -6.14 18.25 -0.71
C THR A 123 -5.88 16.82 -0.27
N LEU A 124 -4.62 16.43 -0.15
CA LEU A 124 -4.26 15.16 0.43
C LEU A 124 -4.47 15.30 1.93
N ILE A 125 -5.46 14.59 2.39
CA ILE A 125 -5.53 14.27 3.81
C ILE A 125 -4.23 13.56 4.08
N ALA A 126 -3.32 14.31 4.67
CA ALA A 126 -1.96 13.92 4.83
C ALA A 126 -1.93 12.51 5.42
N SER A 127 -1.60 11.56 4.60
CA SER A 127 -1.16 10.31 5.09
C SER A 127 0.09 10.61 5.89
N GLU A 128 0.04 10.36 7.16
CA GLU A 128 1.18 10.56 8.04
C GLU A 128 2.26 9.51 7.78
N TYR A 129 1.98 8.52 6.92
CA TYR A 129 2.89 7.49 6.42
C TYR A 129 3.39 7.83 5.02
N HIS A 130 4.18 8.87 4.95
CA HIS A 130 4.64 9.49 3.70
C HIS A 130 5.62 8.67 2.88
N HIS A 131 6.22 7.66 3.50
CA HIS A 131 7.24 6.83 2.86
C HIS A 131 6.68 5.69 2.01
N ARG A 132 5.38 5.39 2.16
CA ARG A 132 4.76 4.27 1.46
C ARG A 132 4.24 4.68 0.09
N GLN A 133 4.58 3.86 -0.90
CA GLN A 133 4.24 4.04 -2.30
C GLN A 133 4.01 2.68 -2.98
N LEU A 134 3.73 2.70 -4.25
CA LEU A 134 3.79 1.52 -5.09
C LEU A 134 5.21 1.30 -5.64
N GLY A 135 5.47 0.06 -6.03
CA GLY A 135 6.62 -0.31 -6.84
C GLY A 135 6.37 -1.63 -7.52
N TYR A 136 7.16 -1.95 -8.51
CA TYR A 136 7.10 -3.26 -9.13
C TYR A 136 8.50 -3.78 -9.47
N HIS A 137 8.62 -5.10 -9.44
CA HIS A 137 9.75 -5.81 -10.00
C HIS A 137 9.37 -6.30 -11.41
N ASP A 138 10.15 -5.88 -12.41
CA ASP A 138 10.00 -6.34 -13.77
C ASP A 138 10.71 -7.68 -13.93
N ILE A 139 9.94 -8.73 -14.14
CA ILE A 139 10.47 -10.10 -14.24
C ILE A 139 11.37 -10.29 -15.46
N ALA A 140 11.15 -9.52 -16.53
CA ALA A 140 11.92 -9.67 -17.77
C ALA A 140 13.30 -9.01 -17.67
N THR A 141 13.41 -7.87 -17.00
CA THR A 141 14.67 -7.13 -16.88
C THR A 141 15.38 -7.38 -15.55
N GLY A 142 14.65 -7.78 -14.52
CA GLY A 142 15.14 -7.88 -13.15
C GLY A 142 15.19 -6.57 -12.39
N ASP A 143 14.71 -5.49 -12.99
CA ASP A 143 14.73 -4.16 -12.39
C ASP A 143 13.60 -3.97 -11.38
N PHE A 144 13.86 -3.17 -10.37
CA PHE A 144 12.83 -2.64 -9.48
C PHE A 144 12.53 -1.18 -9.82
N VAL A 145 11.27 -0.87 -10.05
CA VAL A 145 10.80 0.47 -10.41
C VAL A 145 9.89 1.01 -9.32
N PRO A 146 10.28 2.04 -8.58
CA PRO A 146 9.39 2.75 -7.66
C PRO A 146 8.35 3.57 -8.45
N VAL A 147 7.12 3.62 -7.93
CA VAL A 147 6.03 4.39 -8.52
C VAL A 147 5.41 5.26 -7.44
N ASP A 148 5.62 6.56 -7.55
CA ASP A 148 5.11 7.50 -6.57
C ASP A 148 3.59 7.56 -6.58
N THR A 149 3.01 7.55 -5.39
CA THR A 149 1.57 7.73 -5.19
C THR A 149 1.31 9.00 -4.40
N CYS A 150 0.23 9.68 -4.72
CA CYS A 150 -0.24 10.84 -3.96
C CYS A 150 -0.86 10.47 -2.61
N PHE A 151 -0.81 9.22 -2.21
CA PHE A 151 -1.38 8.67 -0.97
C PHE A 151 -0.51 7.54 -0.43
N GLY A 152 -0.63 7.25 0.85
CA GLY A 152 0.04 6.12 1.49
C GLY A 152 -0.58 4.79 1.08
N THR A 153 0.22 3.73 1.04
CA THR A 153 -0.16 2.41 0.54
C THR A 153 0.15 1.32 1.55
N HIS A 154 -0.70 0.28 1.64
CA HIS A 154 -0.40 -0.90 2.44
C HIS A 154 -0.82 -2.20 1.73
N HIS A 155 -2.08 -2.32 1.34
CA HIS A 155 -2.58 -3.45 0.57
C HIS A 155 -2.98 -3.05 -0.83
N LEU A 156 -2.85 -3.99 -1.75
CA LEU A 156 -3.22 -3.81 -3.15
C LEU A 156 -3.95 -5.04 -3.71
N GLN A 157 -4.78 -4.83 -4.72
CA GLN A 157 -5.47 -5.88 -5.43
C GLN A 157 -5.84 -5.41 -6.83
N PHE A 158 -5.57 -6.22 -7.84
CA PHE A 158 -6.07 -5.95 -9.20
C PHE A 158 -7.54 -6.29 -9.33
N ASP A 159 -8.24 -5.48 -10.11
CA ASP A 159 -9.52 -5.88 -10.70
C ASP A 159 -9.32 -6.64 -12.03
N ASP A 160 -10.43 -7.02 -12.66
CA ASP A 160 -10.46 -7.74 -13.94
C ASP A 160 -10.09 -6.86 -15.15
N LYS A 161 -10.01 -5.54 -14.97
CA LYS A 161 -9.65 -4.56 -16.00
C LYS A 161 -8.20 -4.13 -15.94
N GLY A 162 -7.43 -4.63 -14.97
CA GLY A 162 -6.03 -4.25 -14.77
C GLY A 162 -5.83 -2.96 -13.98
N VAL A 163 -6.86 -2.49 -13.30
CA VAL A 163 -6.73 -1.41 -12.33
C VAL A 163 -6.24 -1.97 -11.01
N LEU A 164 -5.17 -1.41 -10.50
CA LEU A 164 -4.60 -1.74 -9.22
C LEU A 164 -5.22 -0.87 -8.13
N TRP A 165 -6.09 -1.45 -7.33
CA TRP A 165 -6.71 -0.82 -6.18
C TRP A 165 -5.81 -0.90 -4.97
N VAL A 166 -5.72 0.19 -4.22
CA VAL A 166 -4.76 0.35 -3.12
C VAL A 166 -5.42 1.01 -1.93
N ASN A 167 -5.08 0.54 -0.74
CA ASN A 167 -5.49 1.19 0.51
C ASN A 167 -4.41 1.01 1.60
N GLY A 168 -4.70 1.52 2.78
CA GLY A 168 -3.93 1.25 4.00
C GLY A 168 -3.54 2.51 4.73
N ASP A 169 -2.36 3.01 4.50
CA ASP A 169 -1.76 4.09 5.29
C ASP A 169 -2.25 5.49 4.90
N SER A 170 -3.52 5.59 4.54
CA SER A 170 -4.20 6.85 4.24
C SER A 170 -5.71 6.74 4.41
N ASN A 171 -6.40 7.88 4.48
CA ASN A 171 -7.86 7.94 4.59
C ASN A 171 -8.56 7.86 3.23
N VAL A 172 -7.85 7.47 2.20
CA VAL A 172 -8.38 7.38 0.84
C VAL A 172 -8.33 5.95 0.33
N VAL A 173 -9.20 5.65 -0.61
CA VAL A 173 -9.08 4.53 -1.52
C VAL A 173 -8.37 5.04 -2.76
N GLY A 174 -7.23 4.46 -3.09
CA GLY A 174 -6.44 4.85 -4.24
C GLY A 174 -6.49 3.82 -5.35
N TRP A 175 -6.12 4.21 -6.56
CA TRP A 175 -5.98 3.30 -7.68
C TRP A 175 -4.92 3.75 -8.67
N LEU A 176 -4.41 2.79 -9.42
CA LEU A 176 -3.54 3.00 -10.56
C LEU A 176 -4.02 2.12 -11.73
N ASP A 177 -4.37 2.72 -12.85
CA ASP A 177 -4.66 1.99 -14.08
C ASP A 177 -3.34 1.60 -14.77
N THR A 178 -2.98 0.33 -14.66
CA THR A 178 -1.71 -0.16 -15.23
C THR A 178 -1.72 -0.28 -16.75
N ASN A 179 -2.86 -0.10 -17.41
CA ASN A 179 -2.94 -0.01 -18.87
C ASN A 179 -2.65 1.39 -19.39
N VAL A 180 -2.84 2.40 -18.55
CA VAL A 180 -2.54 3.81 -18.86
C VAL A 180 -1.11 4.17 -18.46
N PHE A 181 -0.65 3.63 -17.33
CA PHE A 181 0.69 3.90 -16.81
C PHE A 181 1.79 3.31 -17.70
N ASP A 182 2.68 4.18 -18.22
CA ASP A 182 3.89 3.82 -18.96
C ASP A 182 5.12 4.34 -18.19
N PRO A 183 5.97 3.45 -17.64
CA PRO A 183 7.15 3.87 -16.86
C PRO A 183 8.16 4.69 -17.65
N ASN A 184 8.12 4.62 -18.98
CA ASN A 184 8.98 5.41 -19.86
C ASN A 184 8.40 6.81 -20.17
N LYS A 185 7.20 7.11 -19.69
CA LYS A 185 6.47 8.36 -19.88
C LYS A 185 5.89 8.83 -18.56
N PRO A 186 6.69 9.52 -17.73
CA PRO A 186 6.28 9.97 -16.39
C PRO A 186 4.96 10.75 -16.38
N GLU A 187 4.66 11.48 -17.44
CA GLU A 187 3.40 12.23 -17.60
C GLU A 187 2.15 11.36 -17.62
N THR A 188 2.28 10.06 -17.87
CA THR A 188 1.12 9.13 -17.83
C THR A 188 0.69 8.79 -16.41
N LEU A 189 1.54 9.02 -15.41
CA LEU A 189 1.24 8.70 -14.02
C LEU A 189 0.03 9.48 -13.50
N GLU A 190 -0.06 10.77 -13.80
CA GLU A 190 -1.20 11.61 -13.42
C GLU A 190 -2.52 11.09 -14.01
N ALA A 191 -2.50 10.70 -15.29
CA ALA A 191 -3.68 10.17 -15.96
C ALA A 191 -4.07 8.76 -15.50
N ALA A 192 -3.10 7.98 -15.01
CA ALA A 192 -3.30 6.62 -14.57
C ALA A 192 -3.77 6.51 -13.11
N MET A 193 -3.46 7.51 -12.29
CA MET A 193 -3.68 7.49 -10.84
C MET A 193 -4.92 8.27 -10.44
N GLY A 194 -5.60 7.77 -9.42
CA GLY A 194 -6.65 8.51 -8.76
C GLY A 194 -6.83 8.06 -7.31
N TRP A 195 -7.59 8.85 -6.56
CA TRP A 195 -7.95 8.54 -5.18
C TRP A 195 -9.25 9.24 -4.79
N SER A 196 -9.92 8.70 -3.79
CA SER A 196 -11.13 9.29 -3.21
C SER A 196 -11.15 9.08 -1.69
N GLU A 197 -11.61 10.08 -0.96
CA GLU A 197 -12.00 9.88 0.42
C GLU A 197 -13.23 9.01 0.50
N SER A 198 -13.20 8.04 1.41
CA SER A 198 -14.41 7.30 1.73
C SER A 198 -15.24 8.08 2.74
N LYS A 199 -16.51 8.22 2.44
CA LYS A 199 -17.50 8.87 3.31
C LYS A 199 -18.67 7.94 3.59
N VAL A 200 -19.35 8.19 4.67
CA VAL A 200 -20.55 7.44 5.08
C VAL A 200 -21.66 8.41 5.46
N ASP A 201 -22.88 8.03 5.09
CA ASP A 201 -24.09 8.63 5.60
C ASP A 201 -24.38 8.08 7.00
N THR A 202 -24.26 8.91 8.03
CA THR A 202 -24.45 8.49 9.43
C THR A 202 -25.82 8.83 10.00
N ASP A 203 -26.57 9.69 9.36
CA ASP A 203 -27.89 10.15 9.83
C ASP A 203 -29.06 9.70 8.93
N GLY A 204 -28.76 9.07 7.81
CA GLY A 204 -29.74 8.46 6.90
C GLY A 204 -30.44 9.46 6.00
N ASP A 205 -29.83 10.63 5.76
CA ASP A 205 -30.39 11.65 4.88
C ASP A 205 -30.09 11.41 3.37
N GLY A 206 -29.29 10.37 3.08
CA GLY A 206 -28.87 9.98 1.75
C GLY A 206 -27.61 10.68 1.25
N VAL A 207 -26.95 11.47 2.11
CA VAL A 207 -25.69 12.16 1.80
C VAL A 207 -24.55 11.56 2.61
N ALA A 208 -23.56 10.97 1.96
CA ALA A 208 -22.35 10.50 2.61
C ALA A 208 -21.42 11.69 2.88
N ASP A 209 -21.54 12.31 4.05
CA ASP A 209 -20.81 13.55 4.42
C ASP A 209 -19.73 13.35 5.49
N LYS A 210 -19.74 12.22 6.21
CA LYS A 210 -18.78 11.93 7.27
C LYS A 210 -17.62 11.08 6.78
N PRO A 211 -16.36 11.55 6.87
CA PRO A 211 -15.23 10.77 6.45
C PRO A 211 -15.08 9.50 7.31
N ILE A 212 -14.74 8.41 6.68
CA ILE A 212 -14.35 7.18 7.36
C ILE A 212 -12.86 7.27 7.66
N ILE A 213 -12.54 7.39 8.92
CA ILE A 213 -11.16 7.47 9.41
C ILE A 213 -10.74 6.12 9.95
N GLY A 214 -9.61 5.61 9.53
CA GLY A 214 -9.06 4.36 10.04
C GLY A 214 -8.13 3.64 9.06
N PHE A 215 -7.27 2.82 9.65
CA PHE A 215 -6.38 1.97 8.88
C PHE A 215 -7.18 0.91 8.10
N ARG A 216 -7.09 0.95 6.79
CA ARG A 216 -7.76 0.01 5.89
C ARG A 216 -6.85 -1.17 5.62
N TYR A 217 -7.22 -2.33 6.16
CA TYR A 217 -6.31 -3.48 6.16
C TYR A 217 -6.38 -4.35 4.90
N SER A 218 -7.54 -4.46 4.25
CA SER A 218 -7.65 -5.23 3.01
C SER A 218 -8.48 -4.51 1.97
N ILE A 219 -8.26 -4.85 0.70
CA ILE A 219 -9.00 -4.31 -0.43
C ILE A 219 -9.30 -5.41 -1.41
N ILE A 220 -10.57 -5.53 -1.82
CA ILE A 220 -11.03 -6.58 -2.73
C ILE A 220 -11.99 -5.98 -3.75
N PRO A 221 -11.56 -5.78 -5.00
CA PRO A 221 -12.46 -5.41 -6.10
C PRO A 221 -13.48 -6.53 -6.34
N ASN A 222 -14.72 -6.13 -6.55
CA ASN A 222 -15.81 -7.05 -6.86
C ASN A 222 -15.73 -7.46 -8.33
N PRO A 223 -15.59 -8.75 -8.65
CA PRO A 223 -15.43 -9.21 -10.04
C PRO A 223 -16.72 -9.10 -10.89
N VAL A 224 -17.86 -8.83 -10.27
CA VAL A 224 -19.15 -8.74 -10.96
C VAL A 224 -19.63 -7.30 -11.11
N ARG A 225 -19.24 -6.45 -10.17
CA ARG A 225 -19.60 -5.02 -10.13
C ARG A 225 -18.34 -4.20 -9.96
N SER A 226 -18.41 -2.94 -10.25
CA SER A 226 -17.24 -2.04 -10.15
C SER A 226 -16.98 -1.52 -8.73
N ASP A 227 -17.68 -2.05 -7.72
CA ASP A 227 -17.47 -1.67 -6.32
C ASP A 227 -16.25 -2.38 -5.71
N VAL A 228 -15.67 -1.77 -4.70
CA VAL A 228 -14.50 -2.28 -3.98
C VAL A 228 -14.87 -2.48 -2.51
N TRP A 229 -14.49 -3.61 -1.96
CA TRP A 229 -14.76 -3.96 -0.56
C TRP A 229 -13.48 -3.85 0.27
N ILE A 230 -13.60 -3.22 1.43
CA ILE A 230 -12.47 -2.86 2.27
C ILE A 230 -12.79 -3.30 3.71
N ALA A 231 -11.84 -3.98 4.36
CA ALA A 231 -11.96 -4.32 5.77
C ALA A 231 -11.20 -3.31 6.63
N ILE A 232 -11.86 -2.82 7.67
CA ILE A 232 -11.31 -1.95 8.68
C ILE A 232 -11.37 -2.70 10.01
N PRO A 233 -10.21 -3.16 10.54
CA PRO A 233 -10.18 -3.94 11.76
C PRO A 233 -10.55 -3.10 12.98
N PRO A 234 -11.07 -3.73 14.07
CA PRO A 234 -11.32 -3.03 15.32
C PRO A 234 -10.01 -2.52 15.94
N GLY A 235 -10.08 -1.37 16.60
CA GLY A 235 -8.88 -0.77 17.22
C GLY A 235 -7.85 -0.20 16.23
N SER A 236 -8.13 -0.22 14.94
CA SER A 236 -7.33 0.51 13.96
C SER A 236 -7.45 2.02 14.21
N TYR A 237 -6.42 2.77 13.87
CA TYR A 237 -6.16 4.18 14.19
C TYR A 237 -7.26 5.19 13.82
N GLY A 238 -8.50 4.79 13.89
CA GLY A 238 -9.66 5.63 13.66
C GLY A 238 -10.91 5.00 14.23
N LYS A 239 -11.89 5.84 14.50
CA LYS A 239 -13.18 5.41 15.01
C LYS A 239 -14.23 5.67 13.95
N HIS A 240 -15.05 4.68 13.68
CA HIS A 240 -16.25 4.95 12.91
C HIS A 240 -17.08 5.99 13.66
N PRO A 241 -17.55 7.07 13.01
CA PRO A 241 -18.24 8.17 13.70
C PRO A 241 -19.47 7.72 14.49
N THR A 242 -20.12 6.64 14.08
CA THR A 242 -21.30 6.08 14.77
C THR A 242 -21.00 4.87 15.64
N TYR A 243 -20.09 4.00 15.23
CA TYR A 243 -19.90 2.68 15.85
C TYR A 243 -18.62 2.57 16.70
N GLY A 244 -17.82 3.61 16.79
CA GLY A 244 -16.62 3.63 17.61
C GLY A 244 -15.54 2.65 17.12
N ASP A 245 -14.93 1.90 18.05
CA ASP A 245 -13.79 1.01 17.78
C ASP A 245 -14.17 -0.37 17.18
N ARG A 246 -15.37 -0.53 16.69
CA ARG A 246 -15.80 -1.79 16.08
C ARG A 246 -15.21 -1.92 14.69
N GLY A 247 -14.72 -3.12 14.36
CA GLY A 247 -14.37 -3.46 12.98
C GLY A 247 -15.61 -3.41 12.08
N TYR A 248 -15.42 -3.01 10.84
CA TYR A 248 -16.49 -2.94 9.84
C TYR A 248 -15.96 -3.22 8.44
N ILE A 249 -16.89 -3.45 7.53
CA ILE A 249 -16.61 -3.61 6.11
C ILE A 249 -17.21 -2.40 5.40
N GLU A 250 -16.36 -1.73 4.65
CA GLU A 250 -16.71 -0.62 3.78
C GLU A 250 -16.97 -1.15 2.37
N ARG A 251 -17.98 -0.63 1.71
CA ARG A 251 -18.21 -0.81 0.29
C ARG A 251 -18.03 0.55 -0.38
N PHE A 252 -17.01 0.67 -1.20
CA PHE A 252 -16.71 1.86 -1.97
C PHE A 252 -17.18 1.68 -3.41
N ASP A 253 -17.95 2.65 -3.92
CA ASP A 253 -18.41 2.69 -5.31
C ASP A 253 -17.63 3.79 -6.03
N PRO A 254 -16.73 3.46 -6.98
CA PRO A 254 -15.92 4.47 -7.67
C PRO A 254 -16.71 5.49 -8.49
N ALA A 255 -17.98 5.20 -8.80
CA ALA A 255 -18.83 6.11 -9.57
C ALA A 255 -19.45 7.22 -8.70
N THR A 256 -19.54 7.00 -7.40
CA THR A 256 -20.23 7.93 -6.48
C THR A 256 -19.34 8.43 -5.33
N GLY A 257 -18.23 7.77 -5.05
CA GLY A 257 -17.31 8.10 -3.97
C GLY A 257 -17.67 7.42 -2.66
#